data_cea3b7d2f8a9008e2533a5a68c7eedec
#
_entry.id   cea3b7d2f8a9008e2533a5a68c7eedec
#
_cell.length_a   1.000
_cell.length_b   1.000
_cell.length_c   1.000
_cell.angle_alpha   90.00
_cell.angle_beta   90.00
_cell.angle_gamma   90.00
#
_symmetry.space_group_name_H-M   'P 1'
#
loop_
_entity.id
_entity.type
_entity.pdbx_description
1 polymer ?
#
loop_
_entity_poly.entity_id
_entity_poly.type
_entity_poly.pdbx_seq_one_letter_code
_entity_poly.pdbx_strand_id
1 'polypeptide(L)'
;MSLNTLGSIASVIGLIIAVLSCLLGNTGVSFWNITLAGIICIPTSIFLYQGNTSNKYADGLREIQSIHKEVLKHYNDYKGKDLKDSTQKLSQVCLKVSQAFNTMRDIHTSVCIKYINCEGDKYYVKTLCRDSISMNDREEIDDDVRGMDAINDNTDFRYIFEKYRETKKWDGIYYFSNYLPLKHQYSNTHLDTSKISDNWFSFLTRSRNWPLPYKSTIVVPIISNVDGALYGFLCIDSPKNKGFDEKRDVDILQNVALFLGATIKLISEQSLKQ
;
A
#
# COMPACT_ATOMS: atom_id res chain seq x y z
N MET A 1 8.46 -18.49 -21.47
CA MET A 1 8.24 -19.31 -20.26
C MET A 1 9.41 -19.03 -19.33
N SER A 2 9.15 -18.53 -18.11
CA SER A 2 10.24 -18.16 -17.20
C SER A 2 10.91 -19.42 -16.62
N LEU A 3 12.20 -19.32 -16.26
CA LEU A 3 12.95 -20.41 -15.63
C LEU A 3 12.23 -20.95 -14.38
N ASN A 4 11.53 -20.07 -13.67
CA ASN A 4 10.72 -20.39 -12.48
C ASN A 4 9.51 -21.28 -12.81
N THR A 5 8.86 -21.04 -13.95
CA THR A 5 7.75 -21.88 -14.42
C THR A 5 8.25 -23.29 -14.79
N LEU A 6 9.41 -23.38 -15.39
CA LEU A 6 10.06 -24.67 -15.71
C LEU A 6 10.43 -25.45 -14.44
N GLY A 7 11.01 -24.77 -13.42
CA GLY A 7 11.35 -25.40 -12.15
C GLY A 7 10.12 -25.92 -11.39
N SER A 8 9.04 -25.13 -11.34
CA SER A 8 7.80 -25.54 -10.71
C SER A 8 7.15 -26.73 -11.42
N ILE A 9 7.17 -26.75 -12.75
CA ILE A 9 6.65 -27.86 -13.56
C ILE A 9 7.49 -29.11 -13.34
N ALA A 10 8.81 -28.99 -13.33
CA ALA A 10 9.72 -30.12 -13.09
C ALA A 10 9.51 -30.72 -11.68
N SER A 11 9.29 -29.88 -10.65
CA SER A 11 9.01 -30.33 -9.28
C SER A 11 7.68 -31.06 -9.17
N VAL A 12 6.62 -30.54 -9.84
CA VAL A 12 5.31 -31.18 -9.87
C VAL A 12 5.37 -32.50 -10.63
N ILE A 13 6.04 -32.56 -11.76
CA ILE A 13 6.24 -33.78 -12.55
C ILE A 13 7.01 -34.84 -11.74
N GLY A 14 8.09 -34.43 -11.06
CA GLY A 14 8.86 -35.30 -10.18
C GLY A 14 8.03 -35.92 -9.06
N LEU A 15 7.17 -35.10 -8.41
CA LEU A 15 6.24 -35.59 -7.39
C LEU A 15 5.20 -36.56 -7.95
N ILE A 16 4.61 -36.26 -9.09
CA ILE A 16 3.65 -37.12 -9.77
C ILE A 16 4.29 -38.47 -10.13
N ILE A 17 5.50 -38.47 -10.68
CA ILE A 17 6.25 -39.68 -11.03
C ILE A 17 6.52 -40.50 -9.76
N ALA A 18 6.94 -39.88 -8.66
CA ALA A 18 7.18 -40.56 -7.40
C ALA A 18 5.91 -41.23 -6.84
N VAL A 19 4.78 -40.51 -6.87
CA VAL A 19 3.48 -41.02 -6.40
C VAL A 19 2.97 -42.14 -7.30
N LEU A 20 3.06 -42.00 -8.62
CA LEU A 20 2.66 -43.04 -9.58
C LEU A 20 3.53 -44.30 -9.45
N SER A 21 4.84 -44.16 -9.27
CA SER A 21 5.74 -45.28 -9.04
C SER A 21 5.41 -46.04 -7.77
N CYS A 22 4.97 -45.34 -6.73
CA CYS A 22 4.51 -45.92 -5.47
C CYS A 22 3.18 -46.68 -5.64
N LEU A 23 2.22 -46.10 -6.39
CA LEU A 23 0.88 -46.68 -6.62
C LEU A 23 0.90 -47.89 -7.56
N LEU A 24 1.82 -47.92 -8.53
CA LEU A 24 1.94 -49.02 -9.51
C LEU A 24 2.69 -50.24 -8.96
N GLY A 25 3.08 -50.24 -7.70
CA GLY A 25 3.66 -51.41 -7.04
C GLY A 25 5.02 -51.81 -7.61
N ASN A 26 5.69 -50.93 -8.35
CA ASN A 26 6.99 -51.20 -8.93
C ASN A 26 8.02 -51.13 -7.82
N THR A 27 8.37 -52.32 -7.28
CA THR A 27 9.22 -52.49 -6.07
C THR A 27 10.68 -51.99 -6.24
N GLY A 28 11.02 -51.36 -7.37
CA GLY A 28 12.31 -50.76 -7.62
C GLY A 28 12.48 -49.33 -7.07
N VAL A 29 11.40 -48.65 -6.68
CA VAL A 29 11.51 -47.31 -6.07
C VAL A 29 11.65 -47.45 -4.59
N SER A 30 12.89 -47.47 -4.12
CA SER A 30 13.17 -47.52 -2.67
C SER A 30 12.61 -46.27 -1.98
N PHE A 31 12.12 -46.44 -0.73
CA PHE A 31 11.74 -45.37 0.19
C PHE A 31 12.79 -44.25 0.20
N TRP A 32 14.06 -44.63 0.07
CA TRP A 32 15.18 -43.68 -0.02
C TRP A 32 15.11 -42.75 -1.24
N ASN A 33 14.66 -43.22 -2.39
CA ASN A 33 14.55 -42.40 -3.61
C ASN A 33 13.45 -41.34 -3.49
N ILE A 34 12.34 -41.69 -2.82
CA ILE A 34 11.24 -40.75 -2.54
C ILE A 34 11.71 -39.66 -1.54
N THR A 35 12.40 -40.10 -0.48
CA THR A 35 12.95 -39.20 0.53
C THR A 35 14.00 -38.26 -0.08
N LEU A 36 14.89 -38.77 -0.91
CA LEU A 36 15.90 -37.96 -1.58
C LEU A 36 15.28 -36.96 -2.55
N ALA A 37 14.28 -37.36 -3.32
CA ALA A 37 13.50 -36.45 -4.17
C ALA A 37 12.85 -35.32 -3.39
N GLY A 38 12.23 -35.63 -2.25
CA GLY A 38 11.63 -34.62 -1.34
C GLY A 38 12.67 -33.65 -0.78
N ILE A 39 13.83 -34.17 -0.34
CA ILE A 39 14.94 -33.36 0.18
C ILE A 39 15.47 -32.37 -0.87
N ILE A 40 15.46 -32.73 -2.16
CA ILE A 40 15.93 -31.85 -3.23
C ILE A 40 14.82 -30.90 -3.69
N CYS A 41 13.59 -31.38 -3.86
CA CYS A 41 12.51 -30.59 -4.44
C CYS A 41 12.03 -29.47 -3.50
N ILE A 42 11.98 -29.72 -2.18
CA ILE A 42 11.51 -28.71 -1.22
C ILE A 42 12.45 -27.50 -1.16
N PRO A 43 13.77 -27.65 -0.91
CA PRO A 43 14.70 -26.53 -0.92
C PRO A 43 14.76 -25.80 -2.25
N THR A 44 14.72 -26.54 -3.37
CA THR A 44 14.74 -25.95 -4.71
C THR A 44 13.49 -25.10 -4.95
N SER A 45 12.32 -25.58 -4.55
CA SER A 45 11.07 -24.80 -4.64
C SER A 45 11.10 -23.57 -3.78
N ILE A 46 11.62 -23.66 -2.55
CA ILE A 46 11.81 -22.52 -1.65
C ILE A 46 12.78 -21.50 -2.25
N PHE A 47 13.91 -21.96 -2.78
CA PHE A 47 14.90 -21.09 -3.41
C PHE A 47 14.35 -20.36 -4.63
N LEU A 48 13.61 -21.06 -5.49
CA LEU A 48 12.96 -20.47 -6.67
C LEU A 48 11.88 -19.46 -6.27
N TYR A 49 11.10 -19.77 -5.25
CA TYR A 49 10.10 -18.85 -4.69
C TYR A 49 10.76 -17.57 -4.14
N GLN A 50 11.83 -17.72 -3.35
CA GLN A 50 12.58 -16.58 -2.81
C GLN A 50 13.23 -15.75 -3.91
N GLY A 51 13.82 -16.38 -4.93
CA GLY A 51 14.39 -15.69 -6.09
C GLY A 51 13.34 -14.90 -6.86
N ASN A 52 12.17 -15.47 -7.10
CA ASN A 52 11.08 -14.77 -7.77
C ASN A 52 10.57 -13.56 -6.97
N THR A 53 10.42 -13.73 -5.65
CA THR A 53 10.01 -12.64 -4.77
C THR A 53 11.05 -11.52 -4.74
N SER A 54 12.34 -11.86 -4.67
CA SER A 54 13.44 -10.89 -4.70
C SER A 54 13.46 -10.09 -6.00
N ASN A 55 13.24 -10.74 -7.15
CA ASN A 55 13.18 -10.07 -8.46
C ASN A 55 11.99 -9.10 -8.54
N LYS A 56 10.80 -9.50 -8.08
CA LYS A 56 9.63 -8.62 -8.02
C LYS A 56 9.90 -7.37 -7.18
N TYR A 57 10.55 -7.52 -6.03
CA TYR A 57 10.96 -6.39 -5.20
C TYR A 57 11.98 -5.49 -5.88
N ALA A 58 12.99 -6.08 -6.53
CA ALA A 58 13.99 -5.29 -7.27
C ALA A 58 13.35 -4.47 -8.40
N ASP A 59 12.40 -5.05 -9.13
CA ASP A 59 11.69 -4.36 -10.21
C ASP A 59 10.81 -3.23 -9.65
N GLY A 60 10.04 -3.47 -8.60
CA GLY A 60 9.25 -2.44 -7.93
C GLY A 60 10.10 -1.30 -7.36
N LEU A 61 11.26 -1.61 -6.77
CA LEU A 61 12.20 -0.58 -6.28
C LEU A 61 12.78 0.28 -7.41
N ARG A 62 13.07 -0.31 -8.60
CA ARG A 62 13.48 0.47 -9.78
C ARG A 62 12.39 1.44 -10.22
N GLU A 63 11.12 1.01 -10.14
CA GLU A 63 9.98 1.86 -10.46
C GLU A 63 9.88 3.01 -9.45
N ILE A 64 10.02 2.76 -8.15
CA ILE A 64 10.09 3.79 -7.11
C ILE A 64 11.24 4.78 -7.36
N GLN A 65 12.42 4.30 -7.77
CA GLN A 65 13.52 5.19 -8.13
C GLN A 65 13.21 6.07 -9.34
N SER A 66 12.45 5.57 -10.31
CA SER A 66 11.98 6.36 -11.45
C SER A 66 11.04 7.49 -11.01
N ILE A 67 10.17 7.21 -10.04
CA ILE A 67 9.26 8.19 -9.43
C ILE A 67 10.04 9.34 -8.80
N HIS A 68 11.09 9.03 -8.05
CA HIS A 68 11.94 10.06 -7.46
C HIS A 68 12.47 11.05 -8.50
N LYS A 69 13.01 10.55 -9.62
CA LYS A 69 13.52 11.40 -10.70
C LYS A 69 12.42 12.28 -11.30
N GLU A 70 11.23 11.73 -11.44
CA GLU A 70 10.08 12.44 -11.99
C GLU A 70 9.58 13.53 -11.04
N VAL A 71 9.44 13.24 -9.76
CA VAL A 71 9.06 14.23 -8.73
C VAL A 71 10.06 15.37 -8.70
N LEU A 72 11.37 15.10 -8.70
CA LEU A 72 12.41 16.12 -8.75
C LEU A 72 12.34 16.99 -10.02
N LYS A 73 12.11 16.37 -11.18
CA LYS A 73 11.93 17.09 -12.43
C LYS A 73 10.73 18.04 -12.35
N HIS A 74 9.62 17.55 -11.84
CA HIS A 74 8.40 18.34 -11.70
C HIS A 74 8.50 19.41 -10.62
N TYR A 75 9.23 19.19 -9.54
CA TYR A 75 9.45 20.22 -8.50
C TYR A 75 9.97 21.53 -9.07
N ASN A 76 10.92 21.46 -9.99
CA ASN A 76 11.45 22.65 -10.66
C ASN A 76 10.43 23.31 -11.60
N ASP A 77 9.54 22.51 -12.17
CA ASP A 77 8.46 22.96 -13.08
C ASP A 77 7.26 23.57 -12.31
N TYR A 78 7.06 23.23 -11.03
CA TYR A 78 5.93 23.70 -10.20
C TYR A 78 6.01 25.17 -9.82
N LYS A 79 7.20 25.78 -9.85
CA LYS A 79 7.36 27.19 -9.56
C LYS A 79 6.66 28.04 -10.64
N GLY A 80 5.36 28.28 -10.47
CA GLY A 80 4.59 29.18 -11.33
C GLY A 80 3.51 28.54 -12.22
N LYS A 81 3.20 27.24 -12.03
CA LYS A 81 2.15 26.55 -12.80
C LYS A 81 0.81 26.45 -12.07
N ASP A 82 -0.24 26.21 -12.84
CA ASP A 82 -1.60 25.99 -12.36
C ASP A 82 -1.68 24.78 -11.44
N LEU A 83 -2.48 24.89 -10.38
CA LEU A 83 -2.76 23.81 -9.42
C LEU A 83 -3.28 22.54 -10.11
N LYS A 84 -4.11 22.69 -11.15
CA LYS A 84 -4.68 21.57 -11.90
C LYS A 84 -3.63 20.72 -12.60
N ASP A 85 -2.63 21.34 -13.24
CA ASP A 85 -1.50 20.62 -13.88
C ASP A 85 -0.66 19.88 -12.83
N SER A 86 -0.47 20.49 -11.67
CA SER A 86 0.23 19.90 -10.54
C SER A 86 -0.47 18.66 -10.01
N THR A 87 -1.77 18.73 -9.81
CA THR A 87 -2.61 17.61 -9.32
C THR A 87 -2.59 16.43 -10.29
N GLN A 88 -2.67 16.70 -11.61
CA GLN A 88 -2.61 15.66 -12.62
C GLN A 88 -1.27 14.90 -12.61
N LYS A 89 -0.16 15.60 -12.42
CA LYS A 89 1.18 14.98 -12.33
C LYS A 89 1.32 14.16 -11.05
N LEU A 90 0.81 14.65 -9.92
CA LEU A 90 0.79 13.88 -8.67
C LEU A 90 -0.09 12.62 -8.78
N SER A 91 -1.19 12.67 -9.53
CA SER A 91 -2.00 11.48 -9.83
C SER A 91 -1.20 10.42 -10.60
N GLN A 92 -0.33 10.82 -11.54
CA GLN A 92 0.58 9.89 -12.21
C GLN A 92 1.62 9.30 -11.25
N VAL A 93 2.12 10.09 -10.30
CA VAL A 93 3.00 9.56 -9.24
C VAL A 93 2.26 8.51 -8.40
N CYS A 94 1.04 8.79 -7.96
CA CYS A 94 0.20 7.83 -7.25
C CYS A 94 0.01 6.53 -8.05
N LEU A 95 -0.26 6.63 -9.37
CA LEU A 95 -0.40 5.49 -10.25
C LEU A 95 0.87 4.63 -10.30
N LYS A 96 2.03 5.24 -10.45
CA LYS A 96 3.32 4.52 -10.46
C LYS A 96 3.62 3.86 -9.11
N VAL A 97 3.33 4.52 -8.00
CA VAL A 97 3.46 3.91 -6.67
C VAL A 97 2.55 2.69 -6.56
N SER A 98 1.28 2.80 -6.99
CA SER A 98 0.36 1.66 -7.01
C SER A 98 0.90 0.51 -7.87
N GLN A 99 1.39 0.78 -9.08
CA GLN A 99 1.97 -0.21 -9.99
C GLN A 99 3.19 -0.90 -9.38
N ALA A 100 4.09 -0.15 -8.75
CA ALA A 100 5.27 -0.69 -8.07
C ALA A 100 4.86 -1.67 -6.96
N PHE A 101 3.90 -1.29 -6.10
CA PHE A 101 3.38 -2.16 -5.05
C PHE A 101 2.63 -3.36 -5.60
N ASN A 102 1.85 -3.19 -6.67
CA ASN A 102 1.17 -4.30 -7.34
C ASN A 102 2.18 -5.34 -7.86
N THR A 103 3.30 -4.87 -8.43
CA THR A 103 4.40 -5.73 -8.90
C THR A 103 5.09 -6.44 -7.73
N MET A 104 5.44 -5.71 -6.67
CA MET A 104 6.14 -6.27 -5.51
C MET A 104 5.31 -7.29 -4.74
N ARG A 105 4.01 -7.04 -4.59
CA ARG A 105 3.13 -7.79 -3.70
C ARG A 105 2.16 -8.74 -4.41
N ASP A 106 2.01 -8.62 -5.71
CA ASP A 106 1.01 -9.37 -6.48
C ASP A 106 -0.42 -9.15 -5.95
N ILE A 107 -0.74 -7.89 -5.68
CA ILE A 107 -2.02 -7.43 -5.15
C ILE A 107 -2.49 -6.22 -5.94
N HIS A 108 -3.76 -5.88 -5.79
CA HIS A 108 -4.28 -4.60 -6.24
C HIS A 108 -4.17 -3.58 -5.11
N THR A 109 -3.62 -2.40 -5.43
CA THR A 109 -3.51 -1.29 -4.47
C THR A 109 -4.10 -0.01 -5.03
N SER A 110 -4.59 0.83 -4.14
CA SER A 110 -5.01 2.21 -4.40
C SER A 110 -4.12 3.16 -3.65
N VAL A 111 -3.68 4.23 -4.30
CA VAL A 111 -2.78 5.23 -3.71
C VAL A 111 -3.42 6.61 -3.80
N CYS A 112 -3.39 7.36 -2.71
CA CYS A 112 -3.83 8.75 -2.72
C CYS A 112 -2.92 9.64 -1.85
N ILE A 113 -2.89 10.92 -2.21
CA ILE A 113 -2.27 11.99 -1.44
C ILE A 113 -3.40 12.83 -0.85
N LYS A 114 -3.34 12.98 0.47
CA LYS A 114 -4.24 13.89 1.21
C LYS A 114 -3.42 15.03 1.80
N TYR A 115 -3.93 16.26 1.74
CA TYR A 115 -3.30 17.40 2.40
C TYR A 115 -4.10 17.83 3.62
N ILE A 116 -3.41 18.48 4.56
CA ILE A 116 -4.00 19.01 5.78
C ILE A 116 -4.47 20.44 5.51
N ASN A 117 -5.74 20.69 5.81
CA ASN A 117 -6.34 22.02 5.85
C ASN A 117 -6.65 22.41 7.30
N CYS A 118 -6.47 23.67 7.63
CA CYS A 118 -6.76 24.21 8.96
C CYS A 118 -7.83 25.29 8.86
N GLU A 119 -8.94 25.10 9.56
CA GLU A 119 -10.03 26.06 9.66
C GLU A 119 -10.25 26.43 11.14
N GLY A 120 -9.75 27.58 11.54
CA GLY A 120 -9.69 27.97 12.95
C GLY A 120 -8.79 27.00 13.74
N ASP A 121 -9.34 26.36 14.78
CA ASP A 121 -8.64 25.38 15.62
C ASP A 121 -8.84 23.92 15.16
N LYS A 122 -9.54 23.70 14.06
CA LYS A 122 -9.86 22.37 13.56
C LYS A 122 -8.99 22.01 12.36
N TYR A 123 -8.56 20.76 12.34
CA TYR A 123 -7.75 20.21 11.27
C TYR A 123 -8.53 19.16 10.49
N TYR A 124 -8.46 19.28 9.18
CA TYR A 124 -9.14 18.42 8.21
C TYR A 124 -8.13 17.84 7.23
N VAL A 125 -8.48 16.72 6.65
CA VAL A 125 -7.77 16.18 5.49
C VAL A 125 -8.67 16.26 4.27
N LYS A 126 -8.08 16.63 3.13
CA LYS A 126 -8.75 16.63 1.84
C LYS A 126 -7.91 15.86 0.84
N THR A 127 -8.56 15.06 -0.02
CA THR A 127 -7.87 14.34 -1.08
C THR A 127 -7.36 15.37 -2.10
N LEU A 128 -6.04 15.41 -2.30
CA LEU A 128 -5.41 16.24 -3.33
C LEU A 128 -5.46 15.54 -4.68
N CYS A 129 -5.07 14.28 -4.70
CA CYS A 129 -5.09 13.44 -5.89
C CYS A 129 -5.08 11.96 -5.52
N ARG A 130 -5.41 11.13 -6.50
CA ARG A 130 -5.47 9.68 -6.42
C ARG A 130 -4.91 9.06 -7.70
N ASP A 131 -4.48 7.80 -7.65
CA ASP A 131 -4.15 7.05 -8.84
C ASP A 131 -5.37 6.91 -9.77
N SER A 132 -5.14 6.97 -11.09
CA SER A 132 -6.22 7.01 -12.08
C SER A 132 -7.04 5.71 -12.15
N ILE A 133 -6.52 4.59 -11.67
CA ILE A 133 -7.23 3.30 -11.69
C ILE A 133 -8.29 3.28 -10.58
N SER A 134 -7.92 3.70 -9.37
CA SER A 134 -8.85 3.74 -8.24
C SER A 134 -9.77 4.96 -8.23
N MET A 135 -9.50 5.95 -9.07
CA MET A 135 -10.31 7.18 -9.17
C MET A 135 -11.74 6.86 -9.56
N ASN A 136 -11.94 6.03 -10.57
CA ASN A 136 -13.28 5.67 -11.06
C ASN A 136 -14.11 4.90 -9.99
N ASP A 137 -13.45 4.09 -9.18
CA ASP A 137 -14.13 3.29 -8.14
C ASP A 137 -14.48 4.11 -6.89
N ARG A 138 -13.99 5.35 -6.78
CA ARG A 138 -14.09 6.17 -5.59
C ARG A 138 -14.55 7.62 -5.84
N GLU A 139 -14.94 7.94 -7.05
CA GLU A 139 -15.44 9.29 -7.42
C GLU A 139 -16.57 9.75 -6.49
N GLU A 140 -17.53 8.88 -6.20
CA GLU A 140 -18.64 9.20 -5.30
C GLU A 140 -18.20 9.53 -3.86
N ILE A 141 -17.04 9.00 -3.42
CA ILE A 141 -16.53 9.20 -2.06
C ILE A 141 -15.66 10.46 -1.97
N ASP A 142 -14.89 10.76 -3.03
CA ASP A 142 -13.93 11.86 -3.03
C ASP A 142 -14.52 13.18 -3.59
N ASP A 143 -15.58 13.12 -4.40
CA ASP A 143 -16.23 14.27 -5.05
C ASP A 143 -17.30 14.96 -4.19
N ASP A 144 -17.54 14.46 -2.98
CA ASP A 144 -18.44 15.18 -2.07
C ASP A 144 -17.86 16.59 -1.84
N VAL A 145 -18.61 17.61 -2.25
CA VAL A 145 -18.28 19.03 -2.10
C VAL A 145 -17.97 19.40 -0.64
N ARG A 146 -18.36 18.52 0.30
CA ARG A 146 -18.02 18.52 1.72
C ARG A 146 -16.70 17.84 2.06
N GLY A 147 -15.96 17.33 1.10
CA GLY A 147 -14.76 16.50 1.11
C GLY A 147 -13.61 16.84 2.05
N MET A 148 -13.91 17.39 3.21
CA MET A 148 -12.97 17.59 4.31
C MET A 148 -13.31 16.65 5.45
N ASP A 149 -12.48 15.62 5.61
CA ASP A 149 -12.59 14.68 6.72
C ASP A 149 -11.88 15.24 7.96
N ALA A 150 -12.60 15.40 9.08
CA ALA A 150 -11.95 15.83 10.32
C ALA A 150 -10.87 14.79 10.74
N ILE A 151 -9.67 15.26 11.03
CA ILE A 151 -8.56 14.37 11.44
C ILE A 151 -8.94 13.52 12.65
N ASN A 152 -9.66 14.11 13.60
CA ASN A 152 -10.04 13.45 14.85
C ASN A 152 -11.04 12.29 14.65
N ASP A 153 -11.78 12.28 13.55
CA ASP A 153 -12.78 11.24 13.26
C ASP A 153 -12.17 10.03 12.53
N ASN A 154 -10.91 10.16 12.11
CA ASN A 154 -10.18 9.13 11.37
C ASN A 154 -9.01 8.60 12.21
N THR A 155 -9.04 7.32 12.55
CA THR A 155 -8.06 6.68 13.46
C THR A 155 -6.62 6.82 12.94
N ASP A 156 -6.40 6.61 11.65
CA ASP A 156 -5.09 6.62 10.99
C ASP A 156 -4.47 8.03 10.97
N PHE A 157 -5.22 9.02 10.51
CA PHE A 157 -4.75 10.42 10.46
C PHE A 157 -4.56 11.01 11.85
N ARG A 158 -5.52 10.76 12.76
CA ARG A 158 -5.43 11.21 14.16
C ARG A 158 -4.18 10.68 14.83
N TYR A 159 -3.92 9.36 14.73
CA TYR A 159 -2.74 8.73 15.33
C TYR A 159 -1.43 9.40 14.87
N ILE A 160 -1.25 9.59 13.57
CA ILE A 160 -0.06 10.21 13.01
C ILE A 160 0.05 11.68 13.45
N PHE A 161 -1.06 12.42 13.37
CA PHE A 161 -1.10 13.84 13.69
C PHE A 161 -0.78 14.11 15.17
N GLU A 162 -1.36 13.34 16.10
CA GLU A 162 -1.09 13.44 17.53
C GLU A 162 0.37 13.11 17.84
N LYS A 163 0.88 12.00 17.30
CA LYS A 163 2.29 11.61 17.47
C LYS A 163 3.27 12.66 16.95
N TYR A 164 3.00 13.23 15.78
CA TYR A 164 3.80 14.31 15.24
C TYR A 164 3.74 15.56 16.14
N ARG A 165 2.57 15.94 16.65
CA ARG A 165 2.43 17.09 17.55
C ARG A 165 3.19 16.91 18.86
N GLU A 166 3.18 15.70 19.42
CA GLU A 166 3.89 15.35 20.65
C GLU A 166 5.41 15.39 20.48
N THR A 167 5.90 14.78 19.42
CA THR A 167 7.35 14.53 19.28
C THR A 167 8.07 15.56 18.41
N LYS A 168 7.36 16.22 17.51
CA LYS A 168 7.91 17.02 16.41
C LYS A 168 8.93 16.27 15.54
N LYS A 169 8.93 14.94 15.66
CA LYS A 169 9.73 14.03 14.86
C LYS A 169 8.79 13.28 13.94
N TRP A 170 9.25 12.90 12.79
CA TRP A 170 8.49 12.17 11.79
C TRP A 170 9.01 10.73 11.59
N ASP A 171 10.25 10.49 12.00
CA ASP A 171 10.92 9.20 11.85
C ASP A 171 10.19 8.13 12.64
N GLY A 172 9.83 7.05 11.95
CA GLY A 172 9.08 5.95 12.53
C GLY A 172 7.60 6.22 12.83
N ILE A 173 7.04 7.39 12.43
CA ILE A 173 5.61 7.66 12.56
C ILE A 173 4.89 7.18 11.30
N TYR A 174 3.96 6.25 11.47
CA TYR A 174 3.07 5.75 10.43
C TYR A 174 1.88 5.04 11.05
N TYR A 175 0.82 4.85 10.27
CA TYR A 175 -0.27 3.95 10.61
C TYR A 175 -0.24 2.74 9.68
N PHE A 176 -0.38 1.55 10.27
CA PHE A 176 -0.36 0.29 9.54
C PHE A 176 -1.46 -0.64 10.02
N SER A 177 -2.16 -1.26 9.07
CA SER A 177 -3.06 -2.35 9.38
C SER A 177 -3.23 -3.28 8.19
N ASN A 178 -3.04 -4.57 8.44
CA ASN A 178 -3.34 -5.64 7.49
C ASN A 178 -4.71 -6.27 7.67
N TYR A 179 -5.47 -5.81 8.69
CA TYR A 179 -6.75 -6.43 9.10
C TYR A 179 -7.70 -5.37 9.67
N LEU A 180 -8.02 -4.34 8.87
CA LEU A 180 -8.97 -3.30 9.29
C LEU A 180 -10.32 -3.87 9.76
N PRO A 181 -10.92 -4.86 9.08
CA PRO A 181 -12.18 -5.44 9.54
C PRO A 181 -12.15 -6.00 10.96
N LEU A 182 -10.96 -6.38 11.47
CA LEU A 182 -10.80 -6.95 12.82
C LEU A 182 -10.48 -5.89 13.88
N LYS A 183 -10.21 -4.63 13.49
CA LYS A 183 -9.96 -3.55 14.44
C LYS A 183 -11.27 -2.95 14.93
N HIS A 184 -11.70 -3.31 16.15
CA HIS A 184 -12.95 -2.85 16.75
C HIS A 184 -13.04 -1.32 16.94
N GLN A 185 -11.92 -0.66 17.18
CA GLN A 185 -11.83 0.78 17.44
C GLN A 185 -11.42 1.60 16.21
N TYR A 186 -11.39 1.00 15.02
CA TYR A 186 -11.09 1.75 13.82
C TYR A 186 -12.29 2.61 13.45
N SER A 187 -12.07 3.92 13.39
CA SER A 187 -13.04 4.91 12.89
C SER A 187 -12.52 5.54 11.60
N ASN A 188 -13.42 5.83 10.71
CA ASN A 188 -13.20 6.54 9.47
C ASN A 188 -14.51 7.21 9.06
N THR A 189 -14.46 8.45 8.58
CA THR A 189 -15.65 9.24 8.20
C THR A 189 -16.54 8.56 7.17
N HIS A 190 -15.96 7.71 6.32
CA HIS A 190 -16.69 6.94 5.31
C HIS A 190 -17.10 5.53 5.79
N LEU A 191 -16.82 5.19 7.06
CA LEU A 191 -17.17 3.90 7.63
C LEU A 191 -18.60 3.92 8.15
N ASP A 192 -19.51 3.31 7.39
CA ASP A 192 -20.88 3.09 7.85
C ASP A 192 -20.91 2.01 8.93
N THR A 193 -20.85 2.43 10.19
CA THR A 193 -20.85 1.52 11.35
C THR A 193 -22.17 0.79 11.51
N SER A 194 -23.28 1.28 10.93
CA SER A 194 -24.58 0.58 10.99
C SER A 194 -24.57 -0.76 10.25
N LYS A 195 -23.66 -0.92 9.29
CA LYS A 195 -23.45 -2.17 8.54
C LYS A 195 -22.57 -3.17 9.27
N ILE A 196 -21.96 -2.77 10.39
CA ILE A 196 -21.07 -3.62 11.17
C ILE A 196 -21.87 -4.19 12.34
N SER A 197 -22.21 -5.47 12.28
CA SER A 197 -22.88 -6.16 13.38
C SER A 197 -21.93 -6.35 14.56
N ASP A 198 -22.39 -6.00 15.78
CA ASP A 198 -21.60 -6.14 17.03
C ASP A 198 -21.74 -7.52 17.69
N ASN A 199 -22.40 -8.47 17.05
CA ASN A 199 -22.53 -9.83 17.57
C ASN A 199 -21.17 -10.56 17.61
N TRP A 200 -20.95 -11.34 18.66
CA TRP A 200 -19.74 -12.14 18.87
C TRP A 200 -19.34 -13.00 17.66
N PHE A 201 -20.30 -13.54 16.90
CA PHE A 201 -20.06 -14.27 15.64
C PHE A 201 -19.77 -13.36 14.43
N SER A 202 -20.02 -12.06 14.55
CA SER A 202 -19.82 -11.11 13.45
C SER A 202 -18.35 -10.98 13.05
N PHE A 203 -17.40 -11.29 13.93
CA PHE A 203 -15.99 -11.27 13.59
C PHE A 203 -15.66 -12.22 12.42
N LEU A 204 -16.35 -13.36 12.30
CA LEU A 204 -16.18 -14.32 11.21
C LEU A 204 -16.72 -13.78 9.86
N THR A 205 -17.79 -12.99 9.92
CA THR A 205 -18.44 -12.43 8.73
C THR A 205 -18.02 -10.97 8.45
N ARG A 206 -17.41 -10.31 9.42
CA ARG A 206 -17.03 -8.89 9.34
C ARG A 206 -16.13 -8.57 8.16
N SER A 207 -15.18 -9.43 7.85
CA SER A 207 -14.33 -9.26 6.67
C SER A 207 -15.09 -9.36 5.35
N ARG A 208 -16.19 -10.10 5.31
CA ARG A 208 -17.06 -10.23 4.13
C ARG A 208 -17.99 -9.04 3.96
N ASN A 209 -18.48 -8.51 5.08
CA ASN A 209 -19.45 -7.41 5.14
C ASN A 209 -18.77 -6.06 5.46
N TRP A 210 -17.46 -5.98 5.29
CA TRP A 210 -16.70 -4.77 5.54
C TRP A 210 -17.10 -3.67 4.55
N PRO A 211 -17.56 -2.51 5.01
CA PRO A 211 -18.16 -1.50 4.13
C PRO A 211 -17.13 -0.68 3.34
N LEU A 212 -15.87 -0.62 3.79
CA LEU A 212 -14.84 0.07 3.03
C LEU A 212 -14.30 -0.82 1.92
N PRO A 213 -13.90 -0.25 0.76
CA PRO A 213 -13.38 -0.99 -0.38
C PRO A 213 -11.99 -1.60 -0.14
N TYR A 214 -11.37 -1.33 1.00
CA TYR A 214 -10.06 -1.84 1.39
C TYR A 214 -10.07 -2.49 2.77
N LYS A 215 -9.18 -3.45 2.98
CA LYS A 215 -9.03 -4.25 4.21
C LYS A 215 -7.67 -4.14 4.86
N SER A 216 -6.68 -3.65 4.11
CA SER A 216 -5.35 -3.30 4.61
C SER A 216 -4.96 -1.91 4.13
N THR A 217 -4.19 -1.20 4.95
CA THR A 217 -3.77 0.18 4.69
C THR A 217 -2.41 0.48 5.30
N ILE A 218 -1.66 1.34 4.64
CA ILE A 218 -0.51 2.06 5.19
C ILE A 218 -0.76 3.55 4.97
N VAL A 219 -0.59 4.34 6.02
CA VAL A 219 -0.61 5.80 5.94
C VAL A 219 0.69 6.32 6.51
N VAL A 220 1.38 7.17 5.77
CA VAL A 220 2.61 7.82 6.20
C VAL A 220 2.49 9.33 6.10
N PRO A 221 3.15 10.10 6.99
CA PRO A 221 3.14 11.55 6.93
C PRO A 221 3.93 12.08 5.73
N ILE A 222 3.44 13.14 5.09
CA ILE A 222 4.18 13.94 4.11
C ILE A 222 4.71 15.17 4.82
N ILE A 223 6.02 15.22 4.99
CA ILE A 223 6.72 16.28 5.73
C ILE A 223 7.70 16.99 4.81
N SER A 224 7.70 18.30 4.87
CA SER A 224 8.64 19.09 4.09
C SER A 224 10.03 19.07 4.74
N ASN A 225 11.04 18.74 3.95
CA ASN A 225 12.44 18.80 4.35
C ASN A 225 12.95 20.23 4.60
N VAL A 226 12.17 21.25 4.22
CA VAL A 226 12.56 22.67 4.34
C VAL A 226 12.28 23.21 5.74
N ASP A 227 11.16 22.86 6.33
CA ASP A 227 10.69 23.40 7.61
C ASP A 227 10.28 22.32 8.62
N GLY A 228 10.35 21.05 8.23
CA GLY A 228 9.93 19.92 9.06
C GLY A 228 8.43 19.85 9.34
N ALA A 229 7.61 20.68 8.68
CA ALA A 229 6.17 20.72 8.91
C ALA A 229 5.44 19.58 8.22
N LEU A 230 4.38 19.10 8.86
CA LEU A 230 3.47 18.08 8.33
C LEU A 230 2.43 18.75 7.42
N TYR A 231 2.46 18.42 6.14
CA TYR A 231 1.57 18.99 5.12
C TYR A 231 0.46 18.04 4.68
N GLY A 232 0.61 16.75 4.92
CA GLY A 232 -0.39 15.79 4.47
C GLY A 232 -0.01 14.35 4.76
N PHE A 233 -0.67 13.44 4.04
CA PHE A 233 -0.50 12.01 4.16
C PHE A 233 -0.41 11.35 2.80
N LEU A 234 0.46 10.37 2.65
CA LEU A 234 0.47 9.42 1.54
C LEU A 234 -0.16 8.13 2.05
N CYS A 235 -1.24 7.72 1.39
CA CYS A 235 -2.01 6.55 1.76
C CYS A 235 -1.91 5.51 0.66
N ILE A 236 -1.77 4.24 1.06
CA ILE A 236 -1.89 3.09 0.18
C ILE A 236 -2.81 2.05 0.81
N ASP A 237 -3.77 1.59 0.03
CA ASP A 237 -4.82 0.68 0.47
C ASP A 237 -4.85 -0.57 -0.41
N SER A 238 -5.31 -1.70 0.15
CA SER A 238 -5.57 -2.92 -0.60
C SER A 238 -6.89 -3.58 -0.17
N PRO A 239 -7.66 -4.14 -1.12
CA PRO A 239 -8.87 -4.92 -0.80
C PRO A 239 -8.56 -6.26 -0.14
N LYS A 240 -7.30 -6.70 -0.15
CA LYS A 240 -6.88 -7.95 0.48
C LYS A 240 -6.49 -7.74 1.94
N ASN A 241 -6.83 -8.70 2.80
CA ASN A 241 -6.16 -8.85 4.09
C ASN A 241 -4.70 -9.27 3.86
N LYS A 242 -3.80 -8.86 4.73
CA LYS A 242 -2.34 -9.11 4.59
C LYS A 242 -1.75 -8.58 3.28
N GLY A 243 -2.23 -7.43 2.83
CA GLY A 243 -1.74 -6.82 1.58
C GLY A 243 -0.28 -6.40 1.66
N PHE A 244 0.21 -6.07 2.84
CA PHE A 244 1.50 -5.39 3.00
C PHE A 244 2.43 -6.11 3.98
N ASP A 245 3.73 -5.83 3.84
CA ASP A 245 4.77 -6.14 4.83
C ASP A 245 5.12 -4.86 5.60
N GLU A 246 4.85 -4.87 6.90
CA GLU A 246 4.97 -3.65 7.70
C GLU A 246 6.36 -3.03 7.58
N LYS A 247 7.40 -3.84 7.73
CA LYS A 247 8.77 -3.32 7.76
C LYS A 247 9.23 -2.76 6.41
N ARG A 248 9.00 -3.51 5.32
CA ARG A 248 9.53 -3.15 4.00
C ARG A 248 8.68 -2.11 3.30
N ASP A 249 7.36 -2.27 3.34
CA ASP A 249 6.47 -1.44 2.56
C ASP A 249 6.29 -0.06 3.20
N VAL A 250 6.32 0.01 4.54
CA VAL A 250 6.34 1.30 5.24
C VAL A 250 7.59 2.08 4.92
N ASP A 251 8.78 1.46 4.97
CA ASP A 251 10.04 2.12 4.63
C ASP A 251 10.03 2.68 3.20
N ILE A 252 9.53 1.90 2.24
CA ILE A 252 9.39 2.34 0.85
C ILE A 252 8.45 3.53 0.75
N LEU A 253 7.27 3.45 1.37
CA LEU A 253 6.26 4.48 1.28
C LEU A 253 6.71 5.78 1.98
N GLN A 254 7.41 5.68 3.12
CA GLN A 254 8.00 6.83 3.81
C GLN A 254 9.04 7.54 2.94
N ASN A 255 9.88 6.79 2.24
CA ASN A 255 10.84 7.37 1.30
C ASN A 255 10.14 8.13 0.16
N VAL A 256 9.05 7.59 -0.41
CA VAL A 256 8.24 8.30 -1.41
C VAL A 256 7.64 9.58 -0.82
N ALA A 257 7.09 9.52 0.39
CA ALA A 257 6.48 10.67 1.07
C ALA A 257 7.49 11.80 1.30
N LEU A 258 8.75 11.49 1.64
CA LEU A 258 9.82 12.46 1.79
C LEU A 258 10.09 13.26 0.51
N PHE A 259 10.07 12.60 -0.65
CA PHE A 259 10.25 13.29 -1.94
C PHE A 259 9.08 14.20 -2.29
N LEU A 260 7.88 13.84 -1.84
CA LEU A 260 6.67 14.63 -2.07
C LEU A 260 6.60 15.88 -1.19
N GLY A 261 7.28 15.90 -0.04
CA GLY A 261 7.12 16.94 0.99
C GLY A 261 7.30 18.36 0.47
N ALA A 262 8.37 18.61 -0.30
CA ALA A 262 8.63 19.93 -0.88
C ALA A 262 7.56 20.35 -1.90
N THR A 263 7.07 19.41 -2.71
CA THR A 263 6.04 19.68 -3.73
C THR A 263 4.69 19.98 -3.07
N ILE A 264 4.29 19.19 -2.08
CA ILE A 264 3.01 19.38 -1.37
C ILE A 264 3.02 20.70 -0.60
N LYS A 265 4.16 21.08 0.01
CA LYS A 265 4.32 22.40 0.63
C LYS A 265 4.01 23.54 -0.37
N LEU A 266 4.62 23.52 -1.56
CA LEU A 266 4.37 24.55 -2.57
C LEU A 266 2.90 24.65 -2.97
N ILE A 267 2.24 23.51 -3.15
CA ILE A 267 0.82 23.44 -3.49
C ILE A 267 -0.04 24.01 -2.34
N SER A 268 0.25 23.63 -1.10
CA SER A 268 -0.46 24.13 0.09
C SER A 268 -0.35 25.64 0.21
N GLU A 269 0.85 26.22 0.00
CA GLU A 269 1.07 27.67 0.06
C GLU A 269 0.35 28.44 -1.07
N GLN A 270 0.13 27.81 -2.23
CA GLN A 270 -0.64 28.39 -3.32
C GLN A 270 -2.14 28.36 -3.06
N SER A 271 -2.65 27.28 -2.48
CA SER A 271 -4.07 27.11 -2.11
C SER A 271 -4.53 28.10 -1.03
N LEU A 272 -3.63 28.55 -0.15
CA LEU A 272 -3.93 29.53 0.87
C LEU A 272 -3.99 30.99 0.35
N LYS A 273 -3.56 31.23 -0.90
CA LYS A 273 -3.53 32.56 -1.51
C LYS A 273 -4.73 32.80 -2.45
N GLN A 274 -5.53 31.78 -2.70
CA GLN A 274 -6.78 31.85 -3.48
C GLN A 274 -7.99 31.89 -2.56
#